data_91f317efe5ffde26b5adc6c23f725267
#
_entry.id   91f317efe5ffde26b5adc6c23f725267
#
_cell.length_a   1.000
_cell.length_b   1.000
_cell.length_c   1.000
_cell.angle_alpha   90.00
_cell.angle_beta   90.00
_cell.angle_gamma   90.00
#
_symmetry.space_group_name_H-M   'P 1'
#
loop_
_entity.id
_entity.type
_entity.pdbx_description
1 polymer ?
#
loop_
_entity_poly.entity_id
_entity_poly.type
_entity_poly.pdbx_seq_one_letter_code
_entity_poly.pdbx_strand_id
1 'polypeptide(L)'
;MDKIGISAALLLSLTLIAGCSISIDIRRPAESADQVEALMQRYFDAFNACDVEAVKACWHVPGWVSNGEENRTIDSVDQLTSTYAALFERLKGEGWDHSELIDEDIDMVNDTLATVRIQFRRVDQNGEVMPPVERAAMFKVMLFDGEWKITTQAVTSSK
;
A
#
# COMPACT_ATOMS: atom_id res chain seq x y z
N MET A 1 36.42 -43.90 -68.77
CA MET A 1 35.17 -43.08 -68.83
C MET A 1 34.61 -43.06 -67.42
N ASP A 2 35.12 -42.18 -66.63
CA ASP A 2 34.82 -42.17 -65.18
C ASP A 2 34.34 -40.79 -64.76
N LYS A 3 33.16 -40.75 -64.19
CA LYS A 3 32.55 -39.54 -63.68
C LYS A 3 32.83 -39.41 -62.18
N ILE A 4 33.59 -38.42 -61.86
CA ILE A 4 33.88 -38.00 -60.49
C ILE A 4 32.67 -37.21 -59.96
N GLY A 5 31.98 -37.73 -58.96
CA GLY A 5 30.95 -37.07 -58.22
C GLY A 5 31.54 -36.32 -57.00
N ILE A 6 31.46 -35.01 -57.00
CA ILE A 6 31.83 -34.16 -55.87
C ILE A 6 30.62 -33.99 -54.99
N SER A 7 30.67 -34.57 -53.80
CA SER A 7 29.62 -34.39 -52.78
C SER A 7 29.96 -33.15 -51.94
N ALA A 8 29.20 -32.09 -52.11
CA ALA A 8 29.33 -30.89 -51.29
C ALA A 8 28.47 -31.07 -50.00
N ALA A 9 29.16 -31.25 -48.87
CA ALA A 9 28.50 -31.22 -47.55
C ALA A 9 28.21 -29.76 -47.14
N LEU A 10 26.96 -29.41 -47.14
CA LEU A 10 26.48 -28.10 -46.64
C LEU A 10 26.36 -28.18 -45.12
N LEU A 11 27.31 -27.58 -44.40
CA LEU A 11 27.25 -27.37 -42.95
C LEU A 11 26.30 -26.21 -42.64
N LEU A 12 25.08 -26.57 -42.17
CA LEU A 12 24.10 -25.59 -41.69
C LEU A 12 24.47 -25.24 -40.25
N SER A 13 25.11 -24.09 -40.05
CA SER A 13 25.37 -23.52 -38.71
C SER A 13 24.07 -22.95 -38.14
N LEU A 14 23.49 -23.65 -37.17
CA LEU A 14 22.33 -23.22 -36.41
C LEU A 14 22.79 -22.22 -35.35
N THR A 15 22.69 -20.91 -35.61
CA THR A 15 22.87 -19.85 -34.61
C THR A 15 21.66 -19.85 -33.67
N LEU A 16 21.87 -20.32 -32.42
CA LEU A 16 20.90 -20.10 -31.32
C LEU A 16 20.87 -18.61 -31.01
N ILE A 17 19.80 -17.94 -31.40
CA ILE A 17 19.47 -16.63 -30.88
C ILE A 17 18.90 -16.84 -29.49
N ALA A 18 19.68 -16.52 -28.44
CA ALA A 18 19.19 -16.42 -27.07
C ALA A 18 18.14 -15.31 -27.02
N GLY A 19 16.88 -15.68 -27.13
CA GLY A 19 15.74 -14.77 -26.95
C GLY A 19 15.71 -14.30 -25.52
N CYS A 20 16.05 -13.04 -25.30
CA CYS A 20 15.79 -12.36 -24.04
C CYS A 20 14.26 -12.22 -23.92
N SER A 21 13.63 -13.12 -23.17
CA SER A 21 12.19 -13.00 -22.87
C SER A 21 12.01 -11.84 -21.90
N ILE A 22 11.61 -10.69 -22.41
CA ILE A 22 11.13 -9.59 -21.57
C ILE A 22 9.73 -9.99 -21.12
N SER A 23 9.62 -10.47 -19.89
CA SER A 23 8.32 -10.68 -19.23
C SER A 23 7.76 -9.29 -18.90
N ILE A 24 6.85 -8.79 -19.72
CA ILE A 24 6.06 -7.62 -19.40
C ILE A 24 5.02 -8.11 -18.39
N ASP A 25 5.22 -7.78 -17.12
CA ASP A 25 4.25 -8.05 -16.05
C ASP A 25 3.08 -7.08 -16.21
N ILE A 26 2.09 -7.47 -17.01
CA ILE A 26 0.84 -6.72 -17.15
C ILE A 26 -0.04 -7.10 -15.96
N ARG A 27 0.09 -6.36 -14.86
CA ARG A 27 -0.81 -6.51 -13.72
C ARG A 27 -2.24 -6.18 -14.14
N ARG A 28 -3.16 -7.05 -13.75
CA ARG A 28 -4.60 -6.83 -14.01
C ARG A 28 -5.11 -5.80 -12.98
N PRO A 29 -6.00 -4.87 -13.36
CA PRO A 29 -6.55 -3.89 -12.43
C PRO A 29 -7.18 -4.51 -11.17
N ALA A 30 -7.84 -5.67 -11.30
CA ALA A 30 -8.40 -6.41 -10.17
C ALA A 30 -7.31 -6.90 -9.18
N GLU A 31 -6.19 -7.43 -9.68
CA GLU A 31 -5.07 -7.87 -8.84
C GLU A 31 -4.42 -6.69 -8.09
N SER A 32 -4.37 -5.52 -8.71
CA SER A 32 -3.88 -4.31 -8.06
C SER A 32 -4.82 -3.81 -6.97
N ALA A 33 -6.13 -3.89 -7.16
CA ALA A 33 -7.13 -3.53 -6.14
C ALA A 33 -7.04 -4.47 -4.92
N ASP A 34 -6.93 -5.79 -5.14
CA ASP A 34 -6.75 -6.79 -4.08
C ASP A 34 -5.46 -6.52 -3.26
N GLN A 35 -4.39 -6.06 -3.92
CA GLN A 35 -3.14 -5.69 -3.25
C GLN A 35 -3.28 -4.40 -2.42
N VAL A 36 -4.05 -3.43 -2.89
CA VAL A 36 -4.36 -2.21 -2.12
C VAL A 36 -5.22 -2.56 -0.91
N GLU A 37 -6.25 -3.38 -1.07
CA GLU A 37 -7.08 -3.88 0.04
C GLU A 37 -6.21 -4.60 1.09
N ALA A 38 -5.34 -5.50 0.66
CA ALA A 38 -4.41 -6.20 1.55
C ALA A 38 -3.42 -5.25 2.26
N LEU A 39 -2.99 -4.14 1.64
CA LEU A 39 -2.22 -3.10 2.29
C LEU A 39 -3.04 -2.42 3.39
N MET A 40 -4.28 -2.03 3.09
CA MET A 40 -5.13 -1.34 4.06
C MET A 40 -5.48 -2.24 5.24
N GLN A 41 -5.74 -3.53 5.02
CA GLN A 41 -5.95 -4.49 6.09
C GLN A 41 -4.72 -4.59 7.01
N ARG A 42 -3.50 -4.75 6.44
CA ARG A 42 -2.26 -4.76 7.24
C ARG A 42 -2.06 -3.47 8.04
N TYR A 43 -2.35 -2.33 7.42
CA TYR A 43 -2.26 -1.04 8.11
C TYR A 43 -3.24 -0.97 9.30
N PHE A 44 -4.49 -1.39 9.10
CA PHE A 44 -5.53 -1.35 10.14
C PHE A 44 -5.20 -2.30 11.31
N ASP A 45 -4.74 -3.51 10.99
CA ASP A 45 -4.30 -4.49 12.00
C ASP A 45 -3.10 -3.96 12.81
N ALA A 46 -2.10 -3.41 12.13
CA ALA A 46 -0.93 -2.79 12.77
C ALA A 46 -1.33 -1.60 13.65
N PHE A 47 -2.25 -0.77 13.18
CA PHE A 47 -2.78 0.38 13.92
C PHE A 47 -3.47 -0.08 15.21
N ASN A 48 -4.37 -1.05 15.13
CA ASN A 48 -5.08 -1.60 16.28
C ASN A 48 -4.15 -2.31 17.27
N ALA A 49 -3.08 -2.92 16.78
CA ALA A 49 -2.04 -3.51 17.63
C ALA A 49 -1.08 -2.47 18.25
N CYS A 50 -1.18 -1.18 17.89
CA CYS A 50 -0.20 -0.14 18.22
C CYS A 50 1.23 -0.51 17.77
N ASP A 51 1.37 -1.30 16.72
CA ASP A 51 2.66 -1.74 16.19
C ASP A 51 3.21 -0.68 15.21
N VAL A 52 4.06 0.20 15.75
CA VAL A 52 4.67 1.28 14.98
C VAL A 52 5.53 0.75 13.84
N GLU A 53 6.23 -0.37 14.02
CA GLU A 53 7.09 -0.96 12.99
C GLU A 53 6.26 -1.51 11.83
N ALA A 54 5.17 -2.21 12.12
CA ALA A 54 4.25 -2.71 11.10
C ALA A 54 3.52 -1.57 10.39
N VAL A 55 3.12 -0.50 11.09
CA VAL A 55 2.56 0.71 10.47
C VAL A 55 3.56 1.34 9.51
N LYS A 56 4.82 1.51 9.92
CA LYS A 56 5.89 2.06 9.07
C LYS A 56 6.09 1.26 7.80
N ALA A 57 5.99 -0.07 7.87
CA ALA A 57 6.12 -0.94 6.72
C ALA A 57 5.04 -0.69 5.66
N CYS A 58 3.88 -0.13 6.03
CA CYS A 58 2.82 0.25 5.11
C CYS A 58 3.04 1.61 4.42
N TRP A 59 3.97 2.43 4.91
CA TRP A 59 4.18 3.79 4.42
C TRP A 59 5.37 3.92 3.48
N HIS A 60 5.28 4.90 2.59
CA HIS A 60 6.41 5.49 1.87
C HIS A 60 6.76 6.85 2.47
N VAL A 61 8.05 7.15 2.57
CA VAL A 61 8.57 8.44 3.02
C VAL A 61 9.36 9.07 1.87
N PRO A 62 9.14 10.35 1.52
CA PRO A 62 8.28 11.30 2.21
C PRO A 62 6.79 11.02 2.02
N GLY A 63 6.00 11.39 3.03
CA GLY A 63 4.55 11.27 3.04
C GLY A 63 3.86 12.50 3.61
N TRP A 64 2.54 12.47 3.67
CA TRP A 64 1.74 13.58 4.18
C TRP A 64 0.59 13.10 5.06
N VAL A 65 0.37 13.78 6.18
CA VAL A 65 -0.72 13.49 7.10
C VAL A 65 -1.52 14.76 7.43
N SER A 66 -2.84 14.60 7.58
CA SER A 66 -3.75 15.64 8.01
C SER A 66 -4.77 15.07 9.00
N ASN A 67 -5.11 15.84 10.03
CA ASN A 67 -6.19 15.52 10.97
C ASN A 67 -7.38 16.47 10.86
N GLY A 68 -7.43 17.27 9.78
CA GLY A 68 -8.46 18.29 9.53
C GLY A 68 -8.12 19.66 10.12
N GLU A 69 -7.27 19.75 11.12
CA GLU A 69 -6.81 20.99 11.75
C GLU A 69 -5.35 21.30 11.38
N GLU A 70 -4.53 20.28 11.36
CA GLU A 70 -3.10 20.37 11.05
C GLU A 70 -2.76 19.54 9.81
N ASN A 71 -1.87 20.10 8.99
CA ASN A 71 -1.26 19.43 7.86
C ASN A 71 0.23 19.31 8.11
N ARG A 72 0.77 18.12 7.89
CA ARG A 72 2.17 17.83 8.20
C ARG A 72 2.79 16.95 7.13
N THR A 73 3.99 17.31 6.67
CA THR A 73 4.83 16.43 5.88
C THR A 73 5.60 15.50 6.81
N ILE A 74 5.75 14.27 6.39
CA ILE A 74 6.58 13.25 7.05
C ILE A 74 7.80 13.02 6.16
N ASP A 75 8.93 13.60 6.51
CA ASP A 75 10.12 13.63 5.64
C ASP A 75 11.12 12.50 5.94
N SER A 76 10.94 11.79 7.06
CA SER A 76 11.81 10.70 7.47
C SER A 76 11.07 9.58 8.20
N VAL A 77 11.68 8.39 8.21
CA VAL A 77 11.18 7.23 8.97
C VAL A 77 11.12 7.52 10.47
N ASP A 78 12.09 8.26 11.00
CA ASP A 78 12.11 8.65 12.43
C ASP A 78 10.95 9.59 12.77
N GLN A 79 10.63 10.52 11.87
CA GLN A 79 9.48 11.39 12.03
C GLN A 79 8.16 10.61 11.95
N LEU A 80 8.04 9.63 11.06
CA LEU A 80 6.90 8.74 10.99
C LEU A 80 6.74 7.93 12.29
N THR A 81 7.84 7.36 12.79
CA THR A 81 7.90 6.62 14.06
C THR A 81 7.39 7.48 15.22
N SER A 82 7.95 8.68 15.38
CA SER A 82 7.56 9.58 16.49
C SER A 82 6.11 10.05 16.36
N THR A 83 5.63 10.26 15.14
CA THR A 83 4.23 10.66 14.88
C THR A 83 3.25 9.59 15.34
N TYR A 84 3.46 8.31 14.96
CA TYR A 84 2.57 7.23 15.36
C TYR A 84 2.73 6.85 16.83
N ALA A 85 3.93 6.87 17.38
CA ALA A 85 4.14 6.64 18.82
C ALA A 85 3.37 7.67 19.65
N ALA A 86 3.48 8.96 19.33
CA ALA A 86 2.73 10.03 20.01
C ALA A 86 1.21 9.88 19.84
N LEU A 87 0.76 9.47 18.64
CA LEU A 87 -0.66 9.22 18.37
C LEU A 87 -1.20 8.09 19.25
N PHE A 88 -0.50 6.96 19.34
CA PHE A 88 -0.93 5.82 20.14
C PHE A 88 -0.95 6.13 21.64
N GLU A 89 0.05 6.85 22.17
CA GLU A 89 0.04 7.31 23.55
C GLU A 89 -1.16 8.21 23.86
N ARG A 90 -1.46 9.15 22.93
CA ARG A 90 -2.63 10.00 23.09
C ARG A 90 -3.94 9.21 23.06
N LEU A 91 -4.11 8.30 22.10
CA LEU A 91 -5.32 7.47 21.97
C LEU A 91 -5.54 6.60 23.22
N LYS A 92 -4.49 5.96 23.73
CA LYS A 92 -4.54 5.19 24.99
C LYS A 92 -4.91 6.08 26.16
N GLY A 93 -4.36 7.30 26.24
CA GLY A 93 -4.70 8.27 27.27
C GLY A 93 -6.16 8.76 27.20
N GLU A 94 -6.78 8.73 26.03
CA GLU A 94 -8.20 8.99 25.80
C GLU A 94 -9.11 7.79 26.09
N GLY A 95 -8.55 6.61 26.45
CA GLY A 95 -9.28 5.37 26.73
C GLY A 95 -9.58 4.51 25.51
N TRP A 96 -9.01 4.84 24.34
CA TRP A 96 -9.16 4.04 23.13
C TRP A 96 -8.56 2.64 23.28
N ASP A 97 -9.30 1.64 22.80
CA ASP A 97 -8.89 0.24 22.74
C ASP A 97 -8.56 -0.16 21.30
N HIS A 98 -9.54 -0.02 20.41
CA HIS A 98 -9.38 -0.34 18.99
C HIS A 98 -10.27 0.52 18.09
N SER A 99 -10.05 0.37 16.78
CA SER A 99 -10.90 0.96 15.75
C SER A 99 -11.57 -0.15 14.94
N GLU A 100 -12.83 0.05 14.58
CA GLU A 100 -13.58 -0.84 13.72
C GLU A 100 -13.79 -0.21 12.37
N LEU A 101 -13.44 -0.90 11.29
CA LEU A 101 -13.74 -0.50 9.93
C LEU A 101 -15.24 -0.73 9.67
N ILE A 102 -15.93 0.30 9.17
CA ILE A 102 -17.36 0.24 8.83
C ILE A 102 -17.52 0.05 7.33
N ASP A 103 -16.75 0.79 6.54
CA ASP A 103 -16.83 0.79 5.09
C ASP A 103 -15.47 1.15 4.47
N GLU A 104 -15.18 0.57 3.31
CA GLU A 104 -13.98 0.84 2.53
C GLU A 104 -14.32 0.92 1.05
N ASP A 105 -13.85 1.98 0.40
CA ASP A 105 -14.02 2.22 -1.03
C ASP A 105 -12.67 2.50 -1.66
N ILE A 106 -12.25 1.64 -2.59
CA ILE A 106 -10.99 1.70 -3.31
C ILE A 106 -11.23 2.16 -4.74
N ASP A 107 -10.69 3.30 -5.10
CA ASP A 107 -10.71 3.84 -6.47
C ASP A 107 -9.31 3.76 -7.09
N MET A 108 -9.16 2.86 -8.06
CA MET A 108 -7.93 2.69 -8.84
C MET A 108 -7.83 3.79 -9.89
N VAL A 109 -7.07 4.85 -9.61
CA VAL A 109 -6.86 5.96 -10.56
C VAL A 109 -6.10 5.49 -11.80
N ASN A 110 -5.09 4.63 -11.61
CA ASN A 110 -4.33 3.95 -12.65
C ASN A 110 -3.55 2.75 -12.05
N ASP A 111 -2.70 2.11 -12.84
CA ASP A 111 -1.96 0.90 -12.44
C ASP A 111 -0.95 1.12 -11.28
N THR A 112 -0.68 2.36 -10.90
CA THR A 112 0.33 2.72 -9.88
C THR A 112 -0.18 3.68 -8.81
N LEU A 113 -1.44 4.09 -8.88
CA LEU A 113 -2.05 5.06 -7.99
C LEU A 113 -3.49 4.66 -7.68
N ALA A 114 -3.83 4.61 -6.40
CA ALA A 114 -5.20 4.48 -5.93
C ALA A 114 -5.51 5.49 -4.81
N THR A 115 -6.78 5.78 -4.64
CA THR A 115 -7.33 6.44 -3.46
C THR A 115 -8.23 5.47 -2.70
N VAL A 116 -8.12 5.50 -1.37
CA VAL A 116 -8.94 4.67 -0.49
C VAL A 116 -9.70 5.59 0.47
N ARG A 117 -10.99 5.43 0.53
CA ARG A 117 -11.85 6.09 1.54
C ARG A 117 -12.32 5.05 2.51
N ILE A 118 -12.21 5.33 3.79
CA ILE A 118 -12.73 4.47 4.84
C ILE A 118 -13.68 5.24 5.76
N GLN A 119 -14.67 4.55 6.27
CA GLN A 119 -15.45 4.95 7.43
C GLN A 119 -15.11 4.01 8.58
N PHE A 120 -14.89 4.56 9.76
CA PHE A 120 -14.50 3.80 10.93
C PHE A 120 -15.05 4.44 12.22
N ARG A 121 -15.11 3.66 13.27
CA ARG A 121 -15.39 4.14 14.62
C ARG A 121 -14.29 3.71 15.58
N ARG A 122 -14.14 4.45 16.66
CA ARG A 122 -13.25 4.10 17.76
C ARG A 122 -14.06 3.51 18.90
N VAL A 123 -13.51 2.49 19.52
CA VAL A 123 -14.12 1.80 20.66
C VAL A 123 -13.17 1.94 21.85
N ASP A 124 -13.73 2.21 23.03
CA ASP A 124 -12.98 2.31 24.26
C ASP A 124 -12.82 0.94 24.95
N GLN A 125 -12.06 0.90 26.04
CA GLN A 125 -11.79 -0.29 26.83
C GLN A 125 -13.05 -0.92 27.47
N ASN A 126 -14.19 -0.24 27.49
CA ASN A 126 -15.46 -0.75 27.97
C ASN A 126 -16.34 -1.31 26.83
N GLY A 127 -15.87 -1.20 25.59
CA GLY A 127 -16.64 -1.57 24.40
C GLY A 127 -17.62 -0.48 23.93
N GLU A 128 -17.52 0.74 24.46
CA GLU A 128 -18.38 1.85 24.07
C GLU A 128 -17.78 2.62 22.89
N VAL A 129 -18.66 3.09 21.98
CA VAL A 129 -18.20 3.91 20.84
C VAL A 129 -17.80 5.31 21.29
N MET A 130 -16.58 5.67 21.02
CA MET A 130 -16.02 6.98 21.37
C MET A 130 -16.49 8.07 20.39
N PRO A 131 -16.95 9.24 20.90
CA PRO A 131 -17.33 10.36 20.03
C PRO A 131 -16.12 10.95 19.29
N PRO A 132 -16.33 11.48 18.05
CA PRO A 132 -17.54 11.37 17.25
C PRO A 132 -17.78 9.91 16.84
N VAL A 133 -19.08 9.54 16.72
CA VAL A 133 -19.51 8.16 16.46
C VAL A 133 -18.96 7.61 15.15
N GLU A 134 -18.92 8.49 14.13
CA GLU A 134 -18.39 8.15 12.82
C GLU A 134 -17.18 9.04 12.49
N ARG A 135 -16.18 8.43 11.92
CA ARG A 135 -14.97 9.07 11.41
C ARG A 135 -14.73 8.60 9.98
N ALA A 136 -14.12 9.46 9.19
CA ALA A 136 -13.68 9.10 7.86
C ALA A 136 -12.19 9.38 7.71
N ALA A 137 -11.53 8.60 6.88
CA ALA A 137 -10.19 8.89 6.43
C ALA A 137 -10.08 8.64 4.92
N MET A 138 -9.21 9.40 4.30
CA MET A 138 -8.80 9.21 2.91
C MET A 138 -7.31 8.92 2.88
N PHE A 139 -6.95 7.91 2.09
CA PHE A 139 -5.57 7.56 1.82
C PHE A 139 -5.28 7.73 0.33
N LYS A 140 -4.08 8.16 0.02
CA LYS A 140 -3.47 8.02 -1.28
C LYS A 140 -2.41 6.94 -1.18
N VAL A 141 -2.51 5.93 -2.02
CA VAL A 141 -1.56 4.82 -2.07
C VAL A 141 -0.93 4.75 -3.45
N MET A 142 0.35 4.42 -3.50
CA MET A 142 1.12 4.35 -4.73
C MET A 142 1.98 3.10 -4.76
N LEU A 143 2.27 2.62 -5.97
CA LEU A 143 3.13 1.47 -6.21
C LEU A 143 4.59 1.92 -6.32
N PHE A 144 5.47 1.39 -5.47
CA PHE A 144 6.92 1.61 -5.48
C PHE A 144 7.62 0.24 -5.54
N ASP A 145 8.47 0.03 -6.52
CA ASP A 145 9.27 -1.18 -6.66
C ASP A 145 8.47 -2.50 -6.51
N GLY A 146 7.22 -2.46 -6.97
CA GLY A 146 6.32 -3.61 -6.90
C GLY A 146 5.50 -3.72 -5.62
N GLU A 147 5.63 -2.81 -4.66
CA GLU A 147 4.88 -2.78 -3.41
C GLU A 147 3.99 -1.53 -3.31
N TRP A 148 2.73 -1.72 -2.96
CA TRP A 148 1.83 -0.62 -2.64
C TRP A 148 2.16 -0.03 -1.27
N LYS A 149 2.23 1.31 -1.20
CA LYS A 149 2.53 2.06 0.03
C LYS A 149 1.61 3.25 0.18
N ILE A 150 1.29 3.58 1.42
CA ILE A 150 0.58 4.81 1.78
C ILE A 150 1.53 5.99 1.61
N THR A 151 1.08 7.03 0.92
CA THR A 151 1.82 8.30 0.76
C THR A 151 1.11 9.48 1.41
N THR A 152 -0.21 9.35 1.62
CA THR A 152 -1.03 10.39 2.23
C THR A 152 -2.10 9.77 3.10
N GLN A 153 -2.35 10.38 4.25
CA GLN A 153 -3.50 10.11 5.09
C GLN A 153 -4.15 11.42 5.51
N ALA A 154 -5.44 11.54 5.26
CA ALA A 154 -6.25 12.64 5.77
C ALA A 154 -7.40 12.07 6.60
N VAL A 155 -7.45 12.40 7.89
CA VAL A 155 -8.51 11.95 8.79
C VAL A 155 -9.46 13.13 9.05
N THR A 156 -10.73 12.89 8.88
CA THR A 156 -11.79 13.85 9.22
C THR A 156 -12.69 13.26 10.30
N SER A 157 -13.13 14.08 11.22
CA SER A 157 -14.27 13.73 12.07
C SER A 157 -15.54 14.26 11.39
N SER A 158 -16.57 13.44 11.27
CA SER A 158 -17.90 13.95 10.96
C SER A 158 -18.30 14.94 12.05
N LYS A 159 -18.78 16.10 11.64
CA LYS A 159 -19.29 17.11 12.59
C LYS A 159 -20.56 16.61 13.23
#